data_f7aeeda8af7c3e166f5042128c14329a
#
_entry.id   f7aeeda8af7c3e166f5042128c14329a
#
_cell.length_a   1.000
_cell.length_b   1.000
_cell.length_c   1.000
_cell.angle_alpha   90.00
_cell.angle_beta   90.00
_cell.angle_gamma   90.00
#
_symmetry.space_group_name_H-M   'P 1'
#
loop_
_entity.id
_entity.type
_entity.pdbx_description
1 polymer ?
#
loop_
_entity_poly.entity_id
_entity_poly.type
_entity_poly.pdbx_seq_one_letter_code
_entity_poly.pdbx_strand_id
1 'polypeptide(L)'
;MPINDITSDGGKIGGAAQKRRRGAILHHTTMSYNIDADKMMDVLRIGKVKVSSKGLASANKRVDPLRRQTGVPRETIIDTMAQEFITRYGATPASLTDTDMKEAEEMVTTKFGNDAWTKRIP
;
A
#
# COMPACT_ATOMS: atom_id res chain seq x y z
N MET A 1 4.21 5.02 -17.92
CA MET A 1 4.10 4.75 -16.47
C MET A 1 2.65 4.47 -16.14
N PRO A 2 2.35 3.51 -15.28
CA PRO A 2 1.00 3.35 -14.75
C PRO A 2 0.58 4.60 -13.96
N ILE A 3 -0.68 5.00 -14.10
CA ILE A 3 -1.23 6.26 -13.54
C ILE A 3 -1.20 6.28 -12.00
N ASN A 4 -1.15 5.11 -11.35
CA ASN A 4 -1.25 4.94 -9.91
C ASN A 4 0.05 4.50 -9.22
N ASP A 5 1.17 4.48 -9.94
CA ASP A 5 2.47 4.19 -9.36
C ASP A 5 3.09 5.45 -8.73
N ILE A 6 3.70 5.27 -7.56
CA ILE A 6 4.58 6.24 -6.93
C ILE A 6 6.00 5.78 -7.20
N THR A 7 6.77 6.62 -7.88
CA THR A 7 8.13 6.28 -8.32
C THR A 7 9.13 7.33 -7.85
N SER A 8 10.36 6.88 -7.66
CA SER A 8 11.56 7.70 -7.51
C SER A 8 12.53 7.38 -8.66
N ASP A 9 13.68 8.01 -8.67
CA ASP A 9 14.74 7.71 -9.63
C ASP A 9 15.24 6.25 -9.51
N GLY A 10 15.17 5.68 -8.30
CA GLY A 10 15.53 4.28 -8.04
C GLY A 10 14.50 3.26 -8.49
N GLY A 11 13.26 3.67 -8.73
CA GLY A 11 12.19 2.76 -9.15
C GLY A 11 10.85 2.99 -8.43
N LYS A 12 9.96 2.00 -8.52
CA LYS A 12 8.65 2.06 -7.87
C LYS A 12 8.77 1.87 -6.37
N ILE A 13 8.26 2.83 -5.61
CA ILE A 13 8.19 2.80 -4.15
C ILE A 13 6.78 2.54 -3.62
N GLY A 14 5.76 2.67 -4.45
CA GLY A 14 4.40 2.44 -3.98
C GLY A 14 3.37 2.43 -5.09
N GLY A 15 2.14 2.18 -4.69
CA GLY A 15 0.98 2.22 -5.57
C GLY A 15 -0.23 2.79 -4.84
N ALA A 16 -1.08 3.49 -5.58
CA ALA A 16 -2.26 4.14 -5.04
C ALA A 16 -3.55 3.58 -5.65
N ALA A 17 -4.63 3.64 -4.90
CA ALA A 17 -5.97 3.38 -5.37
C ALA A 17 -6.97 4.36 -4.77
N GLN A 18 -8.06 4.59 -5.48
CA GLN A 18 -9.13 5.48 -5.04
C GLN A 18 -10.49 4.80 -5.12
N LYS A 19 -11.33 5.06 -4.14
CA LYS A 19 -12.75 4.76 -4.19
C LYS A 19 -13.55 6.04 -3.94
N ARG A 20 -14.51 6.30 -4.81
CA ARG A 20 -15.44 7.44 -4.68
C ARG A 20 -16.83 6.91 -4.34
N ARG A 21 -17.45 7.50 -3.32
CA ARG A 21 -18.82 7.14 -2.90
C ARG A 21 -19.49 8.31 -2.22
N ARG A 22 -20.70 8.68 -2.66
CA ARG A 22 -21.56 9.69 -2.02
C ARG A 22 -20.84 11.00 -1.66
N GLY A 23 -20.06 11.54 -2.61
CA GLY A 23 -19.31 12.78 -2.39
C GLY A 23 -18.00 12.65 -1.59
N ALA A 24 -17.69 11.46 -1.07
CA ALA A 24 -16.42 11.19 -0.38
C ALA A 24 -15.42 10.46 -1.30
N ILE A 25 -14.14 10.73 -1.09
CA ILE A 25 -13.04 10.06 -1.77
C ILE A 25 -12.17 9.37 -0.70
N LEU A 26 -12.06 8.06 -0.80
CA LEU A 26 -11.03 7.31 -0.10
C LEU A 26 -9.85 7.13 -1.05
N HIS A 27 -8.72 7.75 -0.73
CA HIS A 27 -7.45 7.52 -1.41
C HIS A 27 -6.52 6.76 -0.47
N HIS A 28 -6.02 5.61 -0.89
CA HIS A 28 -5.02 4.88 -0.12
C HIS A 28 -3.78 4.60 -0.96
N THR A 29 -2.66 4.52 -0.29
CA THR A 29 -1.36 4.25 -0.90
C THR A 29 -0.65 3.17 -0.10
N THR A 30 -0.12 2.18 -0.80
CA THR A 30 0.87 1.27 -0.23
C THR A 30 2.26 1.79 -0.53
N MET A 31 3.17 1.71 0.44
CA MET A 31 4.56 2.09 0.24
C MET A 31 5.49 0.94 0.60
N SER A 32 6.41 0.63 -0.30
CA SER A 32 7.40 -0.43 -0.12
C SER A 32 8.56 0.13 0.69
N TYR A 33 8.57 -0.15 1.99
CA TYR A 33 9.67 0.27 2.85
C TYR A 33 10.85 -0.70 2.80
N ASN A 34 10.61 -1.98 3.04
CA ASN A 34 11.64 -3.02 3.08
C ASN A 34 11.07 -4.34 2.56
N ILE A 35 10.76 -4.37 1.27
CA ILE A 35 10.23 -5.56 0.60
C ILE A 35 11.39 -6.36 -0.01
N ASP A 36 11.34 -7.66 0.16
CA ASP A 36 12.19 -8.61 -0.56
C ASP A 36 11.56 -8.87 -1.92
N ALA A 37 12.16 -8.29 -2.96
CA ALA A 37 11.63 -8.37 -4.31
C ALA A 37 11.70 -9.80 -4.88
N ASP A 38 12.71 -10.58 -4.50
CA ASP A 38 12.87 -11.97 -4.96
C ASP A 38 11.78 -12.84 -4.32
N LYS A 39 11.62 -12.75 -3.01
CA LYS A 39 10.56 -13.47 -2.29
C LYS A 39 9.15 -13.05 -2.74
N MET A 40 8.96 -11.79 -3.12
CA MET A 40 7.70 -11.33 -3.71
C MET A 40 7.39 -12.07 -5.01
N MET A 41 8.40 -12.33 -5.84
CA MET A 41 8.23 -13.06 -7.10
C MET A 41 7.91 -14.54 -6.88
N ASP A 42 8.37 -15.13 -5.79
CA ASP A 42 8.10 -16.53 -5.45
C ASP A 42 6.63 -16.75 -5.04
N VAL A 43 6.02 -15.76 -4.39
CA VAL A 43 4.65 -15.87 -3.86
C VAL A 43 3.59 -15.28 -4.78
N LEU A 44 3.95 -14.36 -5.67
CA LEU A 44 3.00 -13.75 -6.59
C LEU A 44 2.88 -14.55 -7.88
N ARG A 45 1.67 -15.00 -8.22
CA ARG A 45 1.36 -15.52 -9.55
C ARG A 45 1.28 -14.37 -10.55
N ILE A 46 2.42 -13.98 -11.09
CA ILE A 46 2.45 -13.04 -12.22
C ILE A 46 2.09 -13.83 -13.47
N GLY A 47 0.98 -13.46 -14.13
CA GLY A 47 0.43 -14.20 -15.27
C GLY A 47 1.50 -14.48 -16.33
N LYS A 48 1.61 -15.74 -16.76
CA LYS A 48 2.63 -16.27 -17.69
C LYS A 48 2.77 -15.48 -19.00
N VAL A 49 1.73 -14.74 -19.41
CA VAL A 49 1.70 -13.94 -20.65
C VAL A 49 2.54 -12.65 -20.55
N LYS A 50 2.87 -12.19 -19.35
CA LYS A 50 3.71 -11.00 -19.14
C LYS A 50 5.16 -11.31 -18.77
N VAL A 51 5.50 -12.58 -18.66
CA VAL A 51 6.79 -13.03 -18.13
C VAL A 51 7.60 -13.71 -19.24
N SER A 52 8.09 -12.92 -20.19
CA SER A 52 9.34 -13.28 -20.86
C SER A 52 10.47 -13.18 -19.85
N SER A 53 11.59 -13.89 -20.03
CA SER A 53 12.77 -13.79 -19.16
C SER A 53 13.23 -12.33 -18.93
N LYS A 54 12.94 -11.43 -19.89
CA LYS A 54 13.12 -9.98 -19.79
C LYS A 54 12.07 -9.31 -18.88
N GLY A 55 10.86 -9.87 -18.75
CA GLY A 55 9.78 -9.33 -17.91
C GLY A 55 10.00 -9.55 -16.42
N LEU A 56 10.56 -10.68 -16.02
CA LEU A 56 10.94 -10.97 -14.62
C LEU A 56 12.04 -10.01 -14.14
N ALA A 57 13.10 -9.86 -14.91
CA ALA A 57 14.17 -8.92 -14.60
C ALA A 57 13.66 -7.45 -14.54
N SER A 58 12.65 -7.11 -15.36
CA SER A 58 12.01 -5.79 -15.33
C SER A 58 11.10 -5.58 -14.12
N ALA A 59 10.41 -6.61 -13.64
CA ALA A 59 9.56 -6.52 -12.44
C ALA A 59 10.42 -6.32 -11.18
N ASN A 60 11.50 -7.07 -11.03
CA ASN A 60 12.44 -6.90 -9.91
C ASN A 60 13.14 -5.54 -9.92
N LYS A 61 13.45 -5.00 -11.10
CA LYS A 61 14.03 -3.66 -11.23
C LYS A 61 13.05 -2.53 -10.99
N ARG A 62 11.73 -2.79 -11.03
CA ARG A 62 10.72 -1.75 -10.89
C ARG A 62 10.39 -1.41 -9.46
N VAL A 63 10.58 -2.33 -8.52
CA VAL A 63 10.32 -2.09 -7.11
C VAL A 63 11.64 -1.85 -6.41
N ASP A 64 11.80 -0.64 -5.87
CA ASP A 64 12.98 -0.27 -5.11
C ASP A 64 12.56 0.29 -3.75
N PRO A 65 12.70 -0.51 -2.65
CA PRO A 65 12.20 -0.14 -1.35
C PRO A 65 12.88 1.12 -0.80
N LEU A 66 12.09 1.94 -0.08
CA LEU A 66 12.57 3.20 0.52
C LEU A 66 13.79 3.02 1.40
N ARG A 67 13.83 1.94 2.20
CA ARG A 67 14.98 1.66 3.07
C ARG A 67 16.28 1.55 2.28
N ARG A 68 16.26 0.87 1.14
CA ARG A 68 17.43 0.71 0.28
C ARG A 68 17.86 2.03 -0.35
N GLN A 69 16.91 2.86 -0.76
CA GLN A 69 17.18 4.14 -1.43
C GLN A 69 17.67 5.22 -0.47
N THR A 70 17.13 5.24 0.74
CA THR A 70 17.32 6.39 1.66
C THR A 70 18.11 6.06 2.92
N GLY A 71 18.10 4.81 3.37
CA GLY A 71 18.61 4.40 4.68
C GLY A 71 17.82 4.94 5.87
N VAL A 72 16.76 5.72 5.63
CA VAL A 72 15.95 6.36 6.68
C VAL A 72 15.13 5.32 7.43
N PRO A 73 15.07 5.35 8.78
CA PRO A 73 14.21 4.49 9.56
C PRO A 73 12.73 4.64 9.19
N ARG A 74 11.97 3.54 9.28
CA ARG A 74 10.55 3.51 8.92
C ARG A 74 9.73 4.53 9.71
N GLU A 75 9.98 4.60 11.00
CA GLU A 75 9.30 5.50 11.94
C GLU A 75 9.53 6.97 11.53
N THR A 76 10.76 7.31 11.19
CA THR A 76 11.08 8.67 10.70
C THR A 76 10.33 9.03 9.42
N ILE A 77 10.15 8.08 8.50
CA ILE A 77 9.34 8.31 7.29
C ILE A 77 7.87 8.54 7.65
N ILE A 78 7.33 7.74 8.57
CA ILE A 78 5.94 7.88 9.04
C ILE A 78 5.73 9.25 9.69
N ASP A 79 6.62 9.64 10.60
CA ASP A 79 6.55 10.93 11.31
C ASP A 79 6.66 12.10 10.33
N THR A 80 7.59 12.01 9.37
CA THR A 80 7.75 13.04 8.33
C THR A 80 6.49 13.19 7.48
N MET A 81 5.86 12.09 7.09
CA MET A 81 4.61 12.12 6.33
C MET A 81 3.47 12.72 7.17
N ALA A 82 3.33 12.31 8.44
CA ALA A 82 2.32 12.86 9.33
C ALA A 82 2.52 14.38 9.51
N GLN A 83 3.75 14.82 9.74
CA GLN A 83 4.09 16.22 9.92
C GLN A 83 3.82 17.05 8.64
N GLU A 84 4.05 16.49 7.46
CA GLU A 84 3.74 17.13 6.18
C GLU A 84 2.22 17.35 6.02
N PHE A 85 1.39 16.38 6.42
CA PHE A 85 -0.06 16.56 6.44
C PHE A 85 -0.52 17.63 7.43
N ILE A 86 0.05 17.65 8.64
CA ILE A 86 -0.24 18.68 9.65
C ILE A 86 0.09 20.06 9.08
N THR A 87 1.27 20.23 8.54
CA THR A 87 1.77 21.52 8.05
C THR A 87 1.02 22.01 6.83
N ARG A 88 0.76 21.11 5.88
CA ARG A 88 0.14 21.47 4.58
C ARG A 88 -1.35 21.70 4.66
N TYR A 89 -2.04 20.95 5.50
CA TYR A 89 -3.51 20.92 5.53
C TYR A 89 -4.10 21.36 6.87
N GLY A 90 -3.28 21.75 7.83
CA GLY A 90 -3.75 22.09 9.17
C GLY A 90 -4.39 20.90 9.90
N ALA A 91 -3.93 19.68 9.60
CA ALA A 91 -4.49 18.47 10.19
C ALA A 91 -4.18 18.40 11.68
N THR A 92 -5.13 17.91 12.47
CA THR A 92 -4.94 17.65 13.90
C THR A 92 -4.84 16.16 14.14
N PRO A 93 -3.79 15.66 14.80
CA PRO A 93 -3.70 14.27 15.21
C PRO A 93 -4.88 13.87 16.08
N ALA A 94 -5.44 12.68 15.85
CA ALA A 94 -6.52 12.12 16.62
C ALA A 94 -6.31 10.61 16.84
N SER A 95 -7.02 10.05 17.80
CA SER A 95 -7.07 8.62 18.06
C SER A 95 -8.44 8.08 17.71
N LEU A 96 -8.50 6.82 17.32
CA LEU A 96 -9.76 6.10 17.18
C LEU A 96 -10.44 5.98 18.54
N THR A 97 -11.76 6.14 18.55
CA THR A 97 -12.57 5.99 19.77
C THR A 97 -12.90 4.51 20.03
N ASP A 98 -13.33 4.21 21.24
CA ASP A 98 -13.84 2.86 21.58
C ASP A 98 -15.04 2.48 20.70
N THR A 99 -15.84 3.43 20.29
CA THR A 99 -16.95 3.21 19.35
C THR A 99 -16.45 2.78 17.99
N ASP A 100 -15.43 3.47 17.44
CA ASP A 100 -14.82 3.12 16.16
C ASP A 100 -14.22 1.70 16.20
N MET A 101 -13.57 1.36 17.32
CA MET A 101 -12.98 0.04 17.50
C MET A 101 -14.06 -1.05 17.56
N LYS A 102 -15.15 -0.81 18.27
CA LYS A 102 -16.28 -1.74 18.36
C LYS A 102 -16.95 -1.96 17.01
N GLU A 103 -17.17 -0.89 16.25
CA GLU A 103 -17.72 -0.98 14.89
C GLU A 103 -16.78 -1.78 13.96
N ALA A 104 -15.48 -1.59 14.08
CA ALA A 104 -14.49 -2.35 13.32
C ALA A 104 -14.53 -3.86 13.65
N GLU A 105 -14.63 -4.24 14.92
CA GLU A 105 -14.76 -5.64 15.37
C GLU A 105 -16.07 -6.28 14.85
N GLU A 106 -17.16 -5.54 14.89
CA GLU A 106 -18.43 -5.98 14.31
C GLU A 106 -18.30 -6.22 12.80
N MET A 107 -17.62 -5.34 12.08
CA MET A 107 -17.34 -5.52 10.65
C MET A 107 -16.44 -6.73 10.36
N VAL A 108 -15.50 -7.07 11.22
CA VAL A 108 -14.72 -8.31 11.12
C VAL A 108 -15.65 -9.51 11.22
N THR A 109 -16.50 -9.55 12.23
CA THR A 109 -17.41 -10.68 12.47
C THR A 109 -18.46 -10.85 11.36
N THR A 110 -19.10 -9.75 10.96
CA THR A 110 -20.24 -9.79 10.04
C THR A 110 -19.84 -9.87 8.56
N LYS A 111 -18.63 -9.45 8.22
CA LYS A 111 -18.23 -9.32 6.82
C LYS A 111 -16.82 -9.84 6.53
N PHE A 112 -15.78 -9.17 7.05
CA PHE A 112 -14.42 -9.37 6.55
C PHE A 112 -13.77 -10.67 7.02
N GLY A 113 -14.19 -11.23 8.15
CA GLY A 113 -13.69 -12.48 8.70
C GLY A 113 -14.46 -13.73 8.27
N ASN A 114 -15.50 -13.61 7.43
CA ASN A 114 -16.29 -14.77 7.02
C ASN A 114 -15.92 -15.26 5.62
N ASP A 115 -16.22 -16.54 5.35
CA ASP A 115 -15.91 -17.22 4.11
C ASP A 115 -16.63 -16.61 2.89
N ALA A 116 -17.82 -16.08 3.07
CA ALA A 116 -18.57 -15.43 1.99
C ALA A 116 -17.85 -14.18 1.44
N TRP A 117 -17.01 -13.56 2.26
CA TRP A 117 -16.16 -12.45 1.83
C TRP A 117 -14.78 -12.93 1.38
N THR A 118 -14.11 -13.74 2.18
CA THR A 118 -12.70 -14.13 1.97
C THR A 118 -12.52 -15.07 0.78
N LYS A 119 -13.54 -15.89 0.48
CA LYS A 119 -13.55 -16.84 -0.66
C LYS A 119 -14.44 -16.40 -1.82
N ARG A 120 -14.81 -15.11 -1.87
CA ARG A 120 -15.72 -14.58 -2.88
C ARG A 120 -15.17 -14.64 -4.31
N ILE A 121 -13.86 -14.59 -4.46
CA ILE A 121 -13.16 -14.72 -5.73
C ILE A 121 -12.30 -15.97 -5.65
N PRO A 122 -12.49 -16.95 -6.56
CA PRO A 122 -11.72 -18.19 -6.59
C PRO A 122 -10.24 -17.96 -6.94
#